data_28bd50280f17092cf2c74e8fe1ce0df6
#
_entry.id   28bd50280f17092cf2c74e8fe1ce0df6
#
_cell.length_a   1.000
_cell.length_b   1.000
_cell.length_c   1.000
_cell.angle_alpha   90.00
_cell.angle_beta   90.00
_cell.angle_gamma   90.00
#
_symmetry.space_group_name_H-M   'P 1'
#
loop_
_entity.id
_entity.type
_entity.pdbx_description
1 polymer ?
#
loop_
_entity_poly.entity_id
_entity_poly.type
_entity_poly.pdbx_seq_one_letter_code
_entity_poly.pdbx_strand_id
1 'polypeptide(L)'
;MNKQNIYENVRYYIGKITVILMMVLFPFVMTDKLNNVTKTRYVFFVIIALVGWIAMLINEVVFRIIICGDYPGAKKSLDIKKNFNIKIIYNIKNRKHIIYSVLLIASSIISYLVSPYKNIALYGAGSRYIGMIFFIAVALLYWTVSECYEFKEIDVILILAASIMVHIVAVFNYMNIDILHLFSNLTIKEQTVYMSTLGNINVYGMYTGLTLSIAIAAYYKAETAAKEIFYYIAVISGIIGIIICDSDMALVAVVIPLVILFPYSIKSVALIKKYIVTLTAVLLAGRVAGCIKLIIPDKVRKLSNIMSGLISTNNIFNIIIIVLLLLYVLIVLSDNRLQKLLDNIKIRIVQIIYCVMAGGFGIYAIVRVISDNINKIGAFYITDNWGSGRGYIWSNLINGYKNYTFIYKIFGLGEGTVRKNLSYYSDSHWDILYGNVVDNAHSIWLQMLVTMGCVGVIILLVIFIHTLVNSAKYCVPDIIAGFGMAALVYAVQGAGNILEVITFPMFICAMAIVNCNKKIVK
;
A
#
# COMPACT_ATOMS: atom_id res chain seq x y z
N MET A 1 6.47 -33.54 22.46
CA MET A 1 5.99 -32.21 21.99
C MET A 1 4.47 -32.26 21.94
N ASN A 2 3.75 -31.33 22.56
CA ASN A 2 2.29 -31.32 22.60
C ASN A 2 1.78 -31.10 21.16
N LYS A 3 0.79 -31.92 20.71
CA LYS A 3 0.21 -31.85 19.36
C LYS A 3 -0.26 -30.42 18.99
N GLN A 4 -0.76 -29.69 19.98
CA GLN A 4 -1.16 -28.28 19.80
C GLN A 4 0.03 -27.37 19.49
N ASN A 5 1.19 -27.60 20.08
CA ASN A 5 2.41 -26.82 19.79
C ASN A 5 2.89 -27.06 18.37
N ILE A 6 2.74 -28.29 17.83
CA ILE A 6 3.09 -28.59 16.44
C ILE A 6 2.19 -27.79 15.48
N TYR A 7 0.86 -27.83 15.71
CA TYR A 7 -0.10 -27.07 14.91
C TYR A 7 0.20 -25.58 14.88
N GLU A 8 0.43 -24.99 16.06
CA GLU A 8 0.71 -23.55 16.19
C GLU A 8 2.03 -23.17 15.53
N ASN A 9 3.07 -24.00 15.66
CA ASN A 9 4.35 -23.77 15.00
C ASN A 9 4.23 -23.83 13.47
N VAL A 10 3.57 -24.85 12.92
CA VAL A 10 3.36 -24.97 11.48
C VAL A 10 2.57 -23.75 10.96
N ARG A 11 1.51 -23.37 11.66
CA ARG A 11 0.72 -22.18 11.34
C ARG A 11 1.57 -20.91 11.32
N TYR A 12 2.41 -20.72 12.34
CA TYR A 12 3.34 -19.60 12.42
C TYR A 12 4.28 -19.55 11.21
N TYR A 13 4.89 -20.68 10.83
CA TYR A 13 5.82 -20.71 9.70
C TYR A 13 5.12 -20.47 8.37
N ILE A 14 3.89 -20.96 8.17
CA ILE A 14 3.10 -20.66 6.97
C ILE A 14 2.91 -19.14 6.82
N GLY A 15 2.45 -18.47 7.88
CA GLY A 15 2.25 -17.03 7.87
C GLY A 15 3.55 -16.26 7.64
N LYS A 16 4.61 -16.62 8.36
CA LYS A 16 5.93 -15.98 8.27
C LYS A 16 6.52 -16.12 6.86
N ILE A 17 6.57 -17.33 6.31
CA ILE A 17 7.12 -17.59 4.98
C ILE A 17 6.31 -16.82 3.92
N THR A 18 4.98 -16.82 4.01
CA THR A 18 4.12 -16.05 3.09
C THR A 18 4.45 -14.56 3.13
N VAL A 19 4.59 -13.95 4.32
CA VAL A 19 4.94 -12.53 4.46
C VAL A 19 6.35 -12.25 3.93
N ILE A 20 7.35 -13.08 4.27
CA ILE A 20 8.73 -12.91 3.79
C ILE A 20 8.79 -13.02 2.26
N LEU A 21 8.13 -14.01 1.66
CA LEU A 21 8.08 -14.15 0.22
C LEU A 21 7.43 -12.93 -0.46
N MET A 22 6.35 -12.38 0.13
CA MET A 22 5.61 -11.26 -0.45
C MET A 22 6.23 -9.89 -0.17
N MET A 23 6.83 -9.66 1.00
CA MET A 23 7.29 -8.32 1.38
C MET A 23 8.80 -8.14 1.22
N VAL A 24 9.58 -9.25 1.23
CA VAL A 24 11.05 -9.20 1.14
C VAL A 24 11.55 -9.65 -0.22
N LEU A 25 11.11 -10.82 -0.72
CA LEU A 25 11.62 -11.38 -1.96
C LEU A 25 10.90 -10.88 -3.21
N PHE A 26 9.59 -10.68 -3.13
CA PHE A 26 8.75 -10.30 -4.26
C PHE A 26 9.25 -9.06 -5.04
N PRO A 27 9.81 -8.00 -4.43
CA PRO A 27 10.37 -6.86 -5.14
C PRO A 27 11.54 -7.21 -6.08
N PHE A 28 12.18 -8.36 -5.88
CA PHE A 28 13.34 -8.81 -6.68
C PHE A 28 13.00 -9.91 -7.68
N VAL A 29 11.78 -10.43 -7.67
CA VAL A 29 11.36 -11.52 -8.55
C VAL A 29 11.23 -11.04 -9.99
N MET A 30 12.05 -11.56 -10.86
CA MET A 30 12.04 -11.30 -12.31
C MET A 30 12.73 -12.45 -13.06
N THR A 31 12.34 -12.70 -14.30
CA THR A 31 12.93 -13.75 -15.15
C THR A 31 13.65 -13.19 -16.37
N ASP A 32 13.12 -12.16 -16.99
CA ASP A 32 13.68 -11.50 -18.16
C ASP A 32 13.80 -10.00 -17.88
N LYS A 33 14.58 -9.68 -16.86
CA LYS A 33 14.77 -8.30 -16.41
C LYS A 33 13.40 -7.61 -16.19
N LEU A 34 13.21 -6.38 -16.67
CA LEU A 34 11.94 -5.68 -16.55
C LEU A 34 10.94 -5.98 -17.69
N ASN A 35 11.35 -6.67 -18.73
CA ASN A 35 10.50 -6.93 -19.90
C ASN A 35 9.26 -7.77 -19.56
N ASN A 36 9.44 -8.84 -18.76
CA ASN A 36 8.36 -9.73 -18.34
C ASN A 36 8.04 -9.66 -16.83
N VAL A 37 8.41 -8.56 -16.17
CA VAL A 37 8.29 -8.41 -14.71
C VAL A 37 6.87 -8.61 -14.20
N THR A 38 5.87 -8.10 -14.91
CA THR A 38 4.46 -8.21 -14.54
C THR A 38 3.99 -9.66 -14.56
N LYS A 39 4.29 -10.40 -15.65
CA LYS A 39 3.92 -11.82 -15.79
C LYS A 39 4.59 -12.68 -14.72
N THR A 40 5.90 -12.50 -14.55
CA THR A 40 6.69 -13.28 -13.59
C THR A 40 6.15 -13.09 -12.18
N ARG A 41 5.90 -11.85 -11.77
CA ARG A 41 5.36 -11.55 -10.45
C ARG A 41 3.92 -12.02 -10.28
N TYR A 42 3.11 -11.91 -11.31
CA TYR A 42 1.76 -12.48 -11.27
C TYR A 42 1.79 -13.98 -10.96
N VAL A 43 2.59 -14.74 -11.69
CA VAL A 43 2.71 -16.20 -11.49
C VAL A 43 3.24 -16.51 -10.09
N PHE A 44 4.31 -15.84 -9.67
CA PHE A 44 4.90 -16.02 -8.34
C PHE A 44 3.89 -15.70 -7.23
N PHE A 45 3.17 -14.60 -7.35
CA PHE A 45 2.13 -14.20 -6.40
C PHE A 45 1.00 -15.24 -6.30
N VAL A 46 0.46 -15.68 -7.45
CA VAL A 46 -0.62 -16.68 -7.48
C VAL A 46 -0.17 -17.99 -6.82
N ILE A 47 1.05 -18.44 -7.11
CA ILE A 47 1.61 -19.65 -6.50
C ILE A 47 1.72 -19.49 -4.99
N ILE A 48 2.28 -18.38 -4.48
CA ILE A 48 2.42 -18.16 -3.03
C ILE A 48 1.06 -18.13 -2.35
N ALA A 49 0.09 -17.41 -2.92
CA ALA A 49 -1.25 -17.30 -2.36
C ALA A 49 -1.95 -18.66 -2.28
N LEU A 50 -1.87 -19.46 -3.34
CA LEU A 50 -2.47 -20.80 -3.39
C LEU A 50 -1.75 -21.79 -2.46
N VAL A 51 -0.42 -21.88 -2.54
CA VAL A 51 0.36 -22.80 -1.70
C VAL A 51 0.23 -22.47 -0.23
N GLY A 52 0.30 -21.18 0.13
CA GLY A 52 0.11 -20.73 1.50
C GLY A 52 -1.27 -21.09 2.04
N TRP A 53 -2.33 -20.86 1.25
CA TRP A 53 -3.69 -21.18 1.63
C TRP A 53 -3.93 -22.70 1.74
N ILE A 54 -3.44 -23.49 0.78
CA ILE A 54 -3.52 -24.96 0.82
C ILE A 54 -2.77 -25.50 2.04
N ALA A 55 -1.55 -25.02 2.31
CA ALA A 55 -0.79 -25.43 3.49
C ALA A 55 -1.52 -25.12 4.79
N MET A 56 -2.16 -23.94 4.89
CA MET A 56 -3.02 -23.58 6.02
C MET A 56 -4.20 -24.54 6.18
N LEU A 57 -4.89 -24.89 5.10
CA LEU A 57 -6.00 -25.84 5.15
C LEU A 57 -5.56 -27.23 5.57
N ILE A 58 -4.47 -27.72 5.00
CA ILE A 58 -3.90 -29.03 5.36
C ILE A 58 -3.57 -29.05 6.87
N ASN A 59 -2.89 -28.02 7.37
CA ASN A 59 -2.57 -27.91 8.80
C ASN A 59 -3.82 -27.94 9.68
N GLU A 60 -4.89 -27.24 9.29
CA GLU A 60 -6.16 -27.20 10.01
C GLU A 60 -6.87 -28.57 9.98
N VAL A 61 -6.91 -29.26 8.82
CA VAL A 61 -7.53 -30.57 8.66
C VAL A 61 -6.76 -31.63 9.44
N VAL A 62 -5.45 -31.69 9.29
CA VAL A 62 -4.56 -32.64 10.01
C VAL A 62 -4.72 -32.47 11.52
N PHE A 63 -4.71 -31.22 12.01
CA PHE A 63 -4.92 -30.94 13.42
C PHE A 63 -6.25 -31.47 13.95
N ARG A 64 -7.34 -31.25 13.21
CA ARG A 64 -8.67 -31.73 13.60
C ARG A 64 -8.76 -33.25 13.63
N ILE A 65 -8.19 -33.93 12.63
CA ILE A 65 -8.16 -35.39 12.56
C ILE A 65 -7.38 -35.97 13.74
N ILE A 66 -6.18 -35.41 14.04
CA ILE A 66 -5.30 -35.91 15.08
C ILE A 66 -5.88 -35.66 16.48
N ILE A 67 -6.50 -34.52 16.72
CA ILE A 67 -7.07 -34.19 18.04
C ILE A 67 -8.45 -34.82 18.24
N CYS A 68 -9.33 -34.79 17.25
CA CYS A 68 -10.64 -35.40 17.36
C CYS A 68 -10.58 -36.94 17.30
N GLY A 69 -9.56 -37.51 16.63
CA GLY A 69 -9.36 -38.96 16.54
C GLY A 69 -8.92 -39.60 17.87
N ASP A 70 -8.32 -38.84 18.78
CA ASP A 70 -7.86 -39.35 20.09
C ASP A 70 -8.95 -39.36 21.19
N TYR A 71 -10.19 -38.98 20.88
CA TYR A 71 -11.33 -39.07 21.81
C TYR A 71 -12.24 -40.29 21.51
N PRO A 72 -11.98 -41.46 22.12
CA PRO A 72 -12.80 -42.68 21.92
C PRO A 72 -14.27 -42.55 22.37
N GLY A 73 -14.58 -41.43 23.10
CA GLY A 73 -15.93 -41.15 23.61
C GLY A 73 -16.88 -40.37 22.71
N ALA A 74 -16.43 -39.92 21.53
CA ALA A 74 -17.20 -39.04 20.64
C ALA A 74 -18.34 -39.75 19.87
N LYS A 75 -18.60 -41.03 20.13
CA LYS A 75 -19.73 -41.80 19.54
C LYS A 75 -21.10 -41.60 20.22
N LYS A 76 -21.20 -40.78 21.27
CA LYS A 76 -22.47 -40.44 21.93
C LYS A 76 -22.76 -38.94 21.78
N SER A 77 -23.61 -38.62 20.84
CA SER A 77 -24.76 -37.75 20.94
C SER A 77 -25.02 -36.88 19.72
N LEU A 78 -26.25 -36.83 19.29
CA LEU A 78 -26.82 -35.84 18.35
C LEU A 78 -26.61 -34.38 18.82
N ASP A 79 -26.28 -34.15 20.08
CA ASP A 79 -25.94 -32.85 20.66
C ASP A 79 -24.58 -32.27 20.17
N ILE A 80 -23.66 -33.14 19.74
CA ILE A 80 -22.37 -32.66 19.17
C ILE A 80 -22.59 -31.91 17.86
N LYS A 81 -23.54 -32.33 17.02
CA LYS A 81 -23.85 -31.64 15.75
C LYS A 81 -24.39 -30.22 15.98
N LYS A 82 -25.23 -30.03 16.99
CA LYS A 82 -25.81 -28.72 17.32
C LYS A 82 -24.77 -27.78 17.96
N ASN A 83 -23.99 -28.30 18.89
CA ASN A 83 -22.90 -27.57 19.52
C ASN A 83 -21.73 -27.30 18.55
N PHE A 84 -21.48 -28.22 17.61
CA PHE A 84 -20.45 -28.08 16.57
C PHE A 84 -20.82 -26.97 15.57
N ASN A 85 -22.08 -26.93 15.12
CA ASN A 85 -22.56 -25.85 14.23
C ASN A 85 -22.55 -24.48 14.91
N ILE A 86 -22.97 -24.39 16.19
CA ILE A 86 -22.94 -23.14 16.94
C ILE A 86 -21.50 -22.67 17.19
N LYS A 87 -20.58 -23.59 17.50
CA LYS A 87 -19.16 -23.27 17.72
C LYS A 87 -18.42 -22.87 16.44
N ILE A 88 -18.79 -23.48 15.30
CA ILE A 88 -18.29 -23.06 13.98
C ILE A 88 -18.82 -21.67 13.62
N ILE A 89 -20.11 -21.43 13.76
CA ILE A 89 -20.73 -20.13 13.46
C ILE A 89 -20.16 -19.03 14.38
N TYR A 90 -19.99 -19.33 15.67
CA TYR A 90 -19.38 -18.39 16.63
C TYR A 90 -17.91 -18.09 16.29
N ASN A 91 -17.12 -19.12 15.90
CA ASN A 91 -15.73 -18.94 15.47
C ASN A 91 -15.65 -18.14 14.15
N ILE A 92 -16.54 -18.39 13.19
CA ILE A 92 -16.57 -17.61 11.93
C ILE A 92 -16.95 -16.16 12.18
N LYS A 93 -17.93 -15.89 13.06
CA LYS A 93 -18.35 -14.52 13.40
C LYS A 93 -17.21 -13.69 13.99
N ASN A 94 -16.29 -14.31 14.71
CA ASN A 94 -15.11 -13.65 15.27
C ASN A 94 -13.92 -13.58 14.29
N ARG A 95 -13.96 -14.30 13.15
CA ARG A 95 -12.93 -14.34 12.13
C ARG A 95 -13.36 -13.54 10.89
N LYS A 96 -13.52 -12.23 11.05
CA LYS A 96 -14.00 -11.31 9.99
C LYS A 96 -13.20 -11.42 8.68
N HIS A 97 -11.90 -11.71 8.75
CA HIS A 97 -11.04 -11.88 7.58
C HIS A 97 -11.52 -13.03 6.67
N ILE A 98 -12.08 -14.12 7.22
CA ILE A 98 -12.65 -15.21 6.42
C ILE A 98 -13.87 -14.69 5.64
N ILE A 99 -14.76 -13.96 6.32
CA ILE A 99 -15.96 -13.37 5.68
C ILE A 99 -15.55 -12.46 4.54
N TYR A 100 -14.57 -11.57 4.78
CA TYR A 100 -14.07 -10.63 3.76
C TYR A 100 -13.46 -11.36 2.56
N SER A 101 -12.65 -12.40 2.81
CA SER A 101 -12.06 -13.21 1.73
C SER A 101 -13.13 -13.94 0.91
N VAL A 102 -14.11 -14.54 1.57
CA VAL A 102 -15.22 -15.23 0.88
C VAL A 102 -16.06 -14.24 0.05
N LEU A 103 -16.36 -13.06 0.60
CA LEU A 103 -17.10 -12.04 -0.12
C LEU A 103 -16.32 -11.52 -1.34
N LEU A 104 -15.01 -11.34 -1.22
CA LEU A 104 -14.16 -10.90 -2.34
C LEU A 104 -14.10 -11.97 -3.44
N ILE A 105 -13.95 -13.25 -3.07
CA ILE A 105 -13.99 -14.38 -4.01
C ILE A 105 -15.35 -14.44 -4.70
N ALA A 106 -16.45 -14.38 -3.94
CA ALA A 106 -17.80 -14.44 -4.49
C ALA A 106 -18.07 -13.28 -5.45
N SER A 107 -17.69 -12.05 -5.05
CA SER A 107 -17.81 -10.85 -5.91
C SER A 107 -17.04 -11.01 -7.22
N SER A 108 -15.81 -11.52 -7.17
CA SER A 108 -14.99 -11.74 -8.35
C SER A 108 -15.58 -12.82 -9.27
N ILE A 109 -16.05 -13.94 -8.71
CA ILE A 109 -16.71 -14.99 -9.49
C ILE A 109 -18.00 -14.46 -10.15
N ILE A 110 -18.83 -13.70 -9.43
CA ILE A 110 -20.07 -13.14 -9.98
C ILE A 110 -19.74 -12.13 -11.08
N SER A 111 -18.76 -11.23 -10.86
CA SER A 111 -18.29 -10.29 -11.89
C SER A 111 -17.85 -11.00 -13.17
N TYR A 112 -17.08 -12.10 -13.03
CA TYR A 112 -16.72 -12.96 -14.16
C TYR A 112 -17.95 -13.59 -14.84
N LEU A 113 -18.90 -14.14 -14.05
CA LEU A 113 -20.08 -14.82 -14.59
C LEU A 113 -21.02 -13.88 -15.37
N VAL A 114 -21.16 -12.64 -14.95
CA VAL A 114 -22.01 -11.65 -15.65
C VAL A 114 -21.28 -10.98 -16.81
N SER A 115 -19.94 -11.00 -16.84
CA SER A 115 -19.15 -10.37 -17.90
C SER A 115 -19.41 -10.98 -19.27
N PRO A 116 -19.61 -10.17 -20.33
CA PRO A 116 -19.65 -10.67 -21.70
C PRO A 116 -18.24 -10.99 -22.25
N TYR A 117 -17.16 -10.60 -21.55
CA TYR A 117 -15.76 -10.73 -21.98
C TYR A 117 -15.01 -11.78 -21.17
N LYS A 118 -15.45 -13.05 -21.20
CA LYS A 118 -14.98 -14.13 -20.33
C LYS A 118 -13.46 -14.28 -20.23
N ASN A 119 -12.75 -14.32 -21.36
CA ASN A 119 -11.29 -14.49 -21.36
C ASN A 119 -10.57 -13.31 -20.67
N ILE A 120 -11.03 -12.08 -20.93
CA ILE A 120 -10.47 -10.88 -20.30
C ILE A 120 -10.79 -10.87 -18.81
N ALA A 121 -12.04 -11.18 -18.45
CA ALA A 121 -12.46 -11.21 -17.05
C ALA A 121 -11.75 -12.32 -16.25
N LEU A 122 -11.35 -13.43 -16.89
CA LEU A 122 -10.64 -14.52 -16.22
C LEU A 122 -9.18 -14.20 -15.94
N TYR A 123 -8.45 -13.72 -16.96
CA TYR A 123 -6.99 -13.56 -16.90
C TYR A 123 -6.53 -12.10 -16.77
N GLY A 124 -7.38 -11.13 -17.10
CA GLY A 124 -7.02 -9.72 -17.26
C GLY A 124 -6.72 -9.37 -18.72
N ALA A 125 -6.73 -8.08 -19.05
CA ALA A 125 -6.42 -7.58 -20.40
C ALA A 125 -4.91 -7.53 -20.63
N GLY A 126 -4.46 -8.00 -21.78
CA GLY A 126 -3.07 -7.90 -22.24
C GLY A 126 -2.07 -8.43 -21.21
N SER A 127 -1.03 -7.64 -20.92
CA SER A 127 0.03 -7.96 -19.97
C SER A 127 -0.27 -7.55 -18.52
N ARG A 128 -1.49 -7.13 -18.17
CA ARG A 128 -1.84 -6.64 -16.82
C ARG A 128 -2.14 -7.75 -15.82
N TYR A 129 -2.69 -8.88 -16.26
CA TYR A 129 -3.02 -10.05 -15.42
C TYR A 129 -3.96 -9.74 -14.25
N ILE A 130 -4.82 -8.71 -14.36
CA ILE A 130 -5.78 -8.29 -13.33
C ILE A 130 -7.15 -8.87 -13.69
N GLY A 131 -7.29 -10.17 -13.60
CA GLY A 131 -8.54 -10.91 -13.83
C GLY A 131 -9.07 -11.55 -12.55
N MET A 132 -10.12 -12.36 -12.67
CA MET A 132 -10.73 -13.09 -11.57
C MET A 132 -9.70 -13.92 -10.77
N ILE A 133 -8.76 -14.59 -11.46
CA ILE A 133 -7.71 -15.39 -10.81
C ILE A 133 -6.86 -14.53 -9.88
N PHE A 134 -6.52 -13.31 -10.30
CA PHE A 134 -5.76 -12.36 -9.47
C PHE A 134 -6.52 -12.01 -8.19
N PHE A 135 -7.81 -11.66 -8.27
CA PHE A 135 -8.59 -11.29 -7.09
C PHE A 135 -8.88 -12.47 -6.16
N ILE A 136 -9.04 -13.68 -6.70
CA ILE A 136 -9.09 -14.89 -5.88
C ILE A 136 -7.78 -15.07 -5.12
N ALA A 137 -6.62 -14.94 -5.78
CA ALA A 137 -5.31 -15.03 -5.12
C ALA A 137 -5.13 -13.93 -4.05
N VAL A 138 -5.60 -12.69 -4.31
CA VAL A 138 -5.64 -11.58 -3.33
C VAL A 138 -6.43 -11.99 -2.09
N ALA A 139 -7.61 -12.57 -2.25
CA ALA A 139 -8.45 -13.01 -1.14
C ALA A 139 -7.80 -14.15 -0.34
N LEU A 140 -7.16 -15.10 -1.03
CA LEU A 140 -6.45 -16.22 -0.40
C LEU A 140 -5.21 -15.75 0.38
N LEU A 141 -4.44 -14.80 -0.18
CA LEU A 141 -3.32 -14.16 0.52
C LEU A 141 -3.79 -13.46 1.79
N TYR A 142 -4.85 -12.62 1.68
CA TYR A 142 -5.41 -11.91 2.82
C TYR A 142 -5.86 -12.88 3.92
N TRP A 143 -6.55 -13.97 3.54
CA TRP A 143 -7.00 -15.00 4.48
C TRP A 143 -5.81 -15.67 5.18
N THR A 144 -4.84 -16.16 4.42
CA THR A 144 -3.68 -16.88 4.95
C THR A 144 -2.86 -16.03 5.91
N VAL A 145 -2.54 -14.79 5.53
CA VAL A 145 -1.74 -13.90 6.38
C VAL A 145 -2.52 -13.48 7.62
N SER A 146 -3.80 -13.08 7.49
CA SER A 146 -4.62 -12.69 8.64
C SER A 146 -4.85 -13.84 9.64
N GLU A 147 -4.88 -15.09 9.16
CA GLU A 147 -5.08 -16.26 10.01
C GLU A 147 -3.78 -16.77 10.63
N CYS A 148 -2.67 -16.80 9.87
CA CYS A 148 -1.47 -17.54 10.22
C CYS A 148 -0.32 -16.67 10.71
N TYR A 149 -0.25 -15.40 10.29
CA TYR A 149 0.89 -14.55 10.61
C TYR A 149 0.89 -14.12 12.09
N GLU A 150 2.08 -14.12 12.65
CA GLU A 150 2.37 -13.57 13.98
C GLU A 150 3.52 -12.57 13.83
N PHE A 151 3.28 -11.35 14.26
CA PHE A 151 4.21 -10.25 14.10
C PHE A 151 5.51 -10.48 14.86
N LYS A 152 6.65 -10.30 14.17
CA LYS A 152 7.99 -10.27 14.77
C LYS A 152 8.77 -9.08 14.20
N GLU A 153 9.45 -8.36 15.06
CA GLU A 153 10.23 -7.18 14.66
C GLU A 153 11.33 -7.52 13.62
N ILE A 154 11.90 -8.71 13.69
CA ILE A 154 12.90 -9.17 12.72
C ILE A 154 12.34 -9.18 11.27
N ASP A 155 11.05 -9.47 11.10
CA ASP A 155 10.44 -9.47 9.77
C ASP A 155 10.41 -8.04 9.21
N VAL A 156 10.19 -7.04 10.05
CA VAL A 156 10.26 -5.61 9.67
C VAL A 156 11.68 -5.21 9.29
N ILE A 157 12.69 -5.66 10.04
CA ILE A 157 14.09 -5.42 9.70
C ILE A 157 14.40 -5.97 8.31
N LEU A 158 13.93 -7.19 7.99
CA LEU A 158 14.12 -7.79 6.67
C LEU A 158 13.39 -7.03 5.56
N ILE A 159 12.14 -6.61 5.79
CA ILE A 159 11.36 -5.80 4.85
C ILE A 159 12.07 -4.47 4.56
N LEU A 160 12.56 -3.79 5.59
CA LEU A 160 13.24 -2.51 5.44
C LEU A 160 14.63 -2.66 4.82
N ALA A 161 15.37 -3.74 5.11
CA ALA A 161 16.61 -4.06 4.43
C ALA A 161 16.40 -4.27 2.92
N ALA A 162 15.37 -5.03 2.55
CA ALA A 162 14.98 -5.21 1.15
C ALA A 162 14.61 -3.87 0.49
N SER A 163 13.89 -2.99 1.20
CA SER A 163 13.52 -1.68 0.65
C SER A 163 14.73 -0.78 0.43
N ILE A 164 15.71 -0.76 1.35
CA ILE A 164 16.97 -0.03 1.17
C ILE A 164 17.69 -0.52 -0.10
N MET A 165 17.76 -1.83 -0.34
CA MET A 165 18.37 -2.38 -1.56
C MET A 165 17.64 -1.90 -2.83
N VAL A 166 16.31 -1.91 -2.83
CA VAL A 166 15.49 -1.38 -3.93
C VAL A 166 15.79 0.10 -4.16
N HIS A 167 15.92 0.90 -3.09
CA HIS A 167 16.23 2.34 -3.19
C HIS A 167 17.66 2.60 -3.66
N ILE A 168 18.64 1.79 -3.27
CA ILE A 168 20.01 1.88 -3.80
C ILE A 168 20.01 1.71 -5.32
N VAL A 169 19.33 0.67 -5.85
CA VAL A 169 19.21 0.47 -7.30
C VAL A 169 18.55 1.68 -7.97
N ALA A 170 17.52 2.26 -7.33
CA ALA A 170 16.84 3.45 -7.85
C ALA A 170 17.76 4.68 -7.92
N VAL A 171 18.66 4.89 -6.93
CA VAL A 171 19.65 5.98 -6.96
C VAL A 171 20.60 5.80 -8.13
N PHE A 172 21.10 4.60 -8.41
CA PHE A 172 21.91 4.36 -9.61
C PHE A 172 21.11 4.63 -10.89
N ASN A 173 19.84 4.23 -10.97
CA ASN A 173 19.02 4.55 -12.13
C ASN A 173 18.74 6.05 -12.28
N TYR A 174 18.64 6.81 -11.18
CA TYR A 174 18.59 8.28 -11.23
C TYR A 174 19.86 8.87 -11.86
N MET A 175 21.02 8.28 -11.59
CA MET A 175 22.30 8.63 -12.22
C MET A 175 22.44 8.09 -13.66
N ASN A 176 21.40 7.51 -14.24
CA ASN A 176 21.42 6.78 -15.52
C ASN A 176 22.45 5.64 -15.57
N ILE A 177 22.74 5.03 -14.42
CA ILE A 177 23.59 3.85 -14.31
C ILE A 177 22.71 2.61 -14.08
N ASP A 178 22.73 1.68 -15.01
CA ASP A 178 21.98 0.42 -14.91
C ASP A 178 22.89 -0.71 -14.43
N ILE A 179 23.17 -0.73 -13.10
CA ILE A 179 24.10 -1.68 -12.47
C ILE A 179 23.67 -3.14 -12.57
N LEU A 180 22.37 -3.40 -12.76
CA LEU A 180 21.81 -4.75 -12.85
C LEU A 180 21.41 -5.11 -14.29
N HIS A 181 21.72 -4.24 -15.26
CA HIS A 181 21.32 -4.38 -16.67
C HIS A 181 19.83 -4.65 -16.86
N LEU A 182 18.98 -3.98 -16.02
CA LEU A 182 17.52 -4.15 -16.02
C LEU A 182 16.84 -3.56 -17.26
N PHE A 183 17.46 -2.51 -17.84
CA PHE A 183 16.88 -1.71 -18.92
C PHE A 183 17.29 -2.13 -20.32
N SER A 184 18.17 -3.15 -20.46
CA SER A 184 18.78 -3.52 -21.74
C SER A 184 17.79 -3.90 -22.85
N ASN A 185 16.58 -4.35 -22.48
CA ASN A 185 15.54 -4.75 -23.42
C ASN A 185 14.40 -3.70 -23.52
N LEU A 186 14.57 -2.52 -22.90
CA LEU A 186 13.57 -1.45 -22.90
C LEU A 186 13.92 -0.41 -23.96
N THR A 187 12.89 0.15 -24.58
CA THR A 187 13.05 1.32 -25.46
C THR A 187 13.53 2.54 -24.67
N ILE A 188 14.17 3.52 -25.32
CA ILE A 188 14.63 4.76 -24.66
C ILE A 188 13.49 5.47 -23.92
N LYS A 189 12.27 5.46 -24.49
CA LYS A 189 11.09 6.04 -23.85
C LYS A 189 10.69 5.29 -22.58
N GLU A 190 10.72 3.97 -22.59
CA GLU A 190 10.41 3.15 -21.42
C GLU A 190 11.47 3.34 -20.32
N GLN A 191 12.75 3.43 -20.67
CA GLN A 191 13.81 3.67 -19.69
C GLN A 191 13.60 4.96 -18.89
N THR A 192 12.97 5.99 -19.45
CA THR A 192 12.68 7.24 -18.72
C THR A 192 11.59 7.11 -17.67
N VAL A 193 10.69 6.13 -17.81
CA VAL A 193 9.56 5.91 -16.90
C VAL A 193 9.68 4.63 -16.05
N TYR A 194 10.86 3.98 -16.09
CA TYR A 194 11.15 2.78 -15.30
C TYR A 194 12.21 3.07 -14.23
N MET A 195 12.07 2.47 -13.06
CA MET A 195 12.98 2.68 -11.92
C MET A 195 13.12 1.42 -11.09
N SER A 196 14.35 1.14 -10.69
CA SER A 196 14.72 0.02 -9.82
C SER A 196 14.23 -1.33 -10.36
N THR A 197 14.07 -2.29 -9.48
CA THR A 197 13.52 -3.60 -9.79
C THR A 197 12.01 -3.61 -10.01
N LEU A 198 11.32 -2.51 -9.72
CA LEU A 198 9.85 -2.45 -9.71
C LEU A 198 9.24 -2.01 -11.06
N GLY A 199 10.07 -1.50 -11.96
CA GLY A 199 9.62 -1.02 -13.26
C GLY A 199 9.06 0.39 -13.18
N ASN A 200 7.78 0.62 -13.54
CA ASN A 200 7.22 1.96 -13.66
C ASN A 200 7.40 2.83 -12.40
N ILE A 201 7.77 4.11 -12.59
CA ILE A 201 8.01 5.10 -11.51
C ILE A 201 6.85 5.23 -10.53
N ASN A 202 5.60 5.13 -11.00
CA ASN A 202 4.42 5.20 -10.13
C ASN A 202 4.30 3.94 -9.26
N VAL A 203 4.60 2.76 -9.80
CA VAL A 203 4.65 1.49 -9.08
C VAL A 203 5.74 1.52 -8.03
N TYR A 204 6.92 2.02 -8.38
CA TYR A 204 8.01 2.25 -7.44
C TYR A 204 7.61 3.23 -6.33
N GLY A 205 6.94 4.34 -6.67
CA GLY A 205 6.42 5.31 -5.69
C GLY A 205 5.40 4.70 -4.73
N MET A 206 4.52 3.81 -5.19
CA MET A 206 3.56 3.08 -4.36
C MET A 206 4.25 2.09 -3.41
N TYR A 207 5.25 1.34 -3.88
CA TYR A 207 6.09 0.49 -3.04
C TYR A 207 6.82 1.29 -1.96
N THR A 208 7.44 2.40 -2.37
CA THR A 208 8.18 3.27 -1.45
C THR A 208 7.24 3.87 -0.40
N GLY A 209 5.99 4.23 -0.78
CA GLY A 209 4.97 4.69 0.15
C GLY A 209 4.63 3.67 1.24
N LEU A 210 4.51 2.38 0.86
CA LEU A 210 4.29 1.29 1.82
C LEU A 210 5.48 1.17 2.79
N THR A 211 6.70 1.05 2.26
CA THR A 211 7.89 0.77 3.08
C THR A 211 8.33 1.97 3.91
N LEU A 212 8.22 3.20 3.40
CA LEU A 212 8.52 4.43 4.12
C LEU A 212 7.60 4.62 5.34
N SER A 213 6.31 4.35 5.20
CA SER A 213 5.36 4.42 6.31
C SER A 213 5.73 3.45 7.45
N ILE A 214 6.12 2.22 7.09
CA ILE A 214 6.60 1.22 8.06
C ILE A 214 7.93 1.68 8.68
N ALA A 215 8.87 2.21 7.89
CA ALA A 215 10.17 2.69 8.36
C ALA A 215 10.03 3.83 9.37
N ILE A 216 9.16 4.81 9.09
CA ILE A 216 8.90 5.92 10.01
C ILE A 216 8.33 5.41 11.34
N ALA A 217 7.34 4.50 11.32
CA ALA A 217 6.78 3.94 12.55
C ALA A 217 7.83 3.14 13.34
N ALA A 218 8.67 2.35 12.65
CA ALA A 218 9.76 1.61 13.27
C ALA A 218 10.82 2.54 13.88
N TYR A 219 11.18 3.64 13.21
CA TYR A 219 12.08 4.68 13.73
C TYR A 219 11.54 5.30 15.02
N TYR A 220 10.25 5.60 15.07
CA TYR A 220 9.63 6.15 16.28
C TYR A 220 9.62 5.14 17.44
N LYS A 221 9.50 3.85 17.15
CA LYS A 221 9.47 2.77 18.16
C LYS A 221 10.85 2.27 18.56
N ALA A 222 11.91 2.65 17.87
CA ALA A 222 13.27 2.16 18.12
C ALA A 222 13.68 2.36 19.59
N GLU A 223 14.12 1.26 20.21
CA GLU A 223 14.50 1.21 21.64
C GLU A 223 16.02 1.22 21.83
N THR A 224 16.79 0.91 20.78
CA THR A 224 18.26 0.92 20.81
C THR A 224 18.82 1.81 19.72
N ALA A 225 19.99 2.40 19.96
CA ALA A 225 20.67 3.27 19.00
C ALA A 225 20.92 2.57 17.65
N ALA A 226 21.28 1.29 17.66
CA ALA A 226 21.50 0.52 16.43
C ALA A 226 20.23 0.39 15.58
N LYS A 227 19.08 0.08 16.22
CA LYS A 227 17.79 0.04 15.52
C LYS A 227 17.37 1.43 15.03
N GLU A 228 17.58 2.45 15.84
CA GLU A 228 17.23 3.83 15.49
C GLU A 228 18.01 4.28 14.24
N ILE A 229 19.32 4.04 14.18
CA ILE A 229 20.15 4.33 13.02
C ILE A 229 19.68 3.55 11.79
N PHE A 230 19.46 2.24 11.93
CA PHE A 230 19.00 1.40 10.81
C PHE A 230 17.65 1.87 10.25
N TYR A 231 16.67 2.12 11.11
CA TYR A 231 15.36 2.58 10.68
C TYR A 231 15.42 3.99 10.08
N TYR A 232 16.29 4.85 10.61
CA TYR A 232 16.50 6.19 10.05
C TYR A 232 17.14 6.14 8.66
N ILE A 233 18.08 5.20 8.41
CA ILE A 233 18.63 4.96 7.06
C ILE A 233 17.50 4.52 6.12
N ALA A 234 16.58 3.65 6.56
CA ALA A 234 15.44 3.25 5.76
C ALA A 234 14.50 4.44 5.46
N VAL A 235 14.27 5.34 6.42
CA VAL A 235 13.49 6.57 6.22
C VAL A 235 14.15 7.47 5.18
N ILE A 236 15.44 7.78 5.33
CA ILE A 236 16.15 8.66 4.38
C ILE A 236 16.17 8.04 2.97
N SER A 237 16.49 6.75 2.85
CA SER A 237 16.52 6.08 1.56
C SER A 237 15.15 6.08 0.86
N GLY A 238 14.07 5.89 1.62
CA GLY A 238 12.71 5.98 1.11
C GLY A 238 12.34 7.39 0.65
N ILE A 239 12.71 8.42 1.40
CA ILE A 239 12.43 9.82 1.00
C ILE A 239 13.26 10.20 -0.26
N ILE A 240 14.53 9.80 -0.34
CA ILE A 240 15.31 9.96 -1.57
C ILE A 240 14.59 9.27 -2.73
N GLY A 241 14.11 8.04 -2.51
CA GLY A 241 13.34 7.28 -3.50
C GLY A 241 12.11 8.03 -3.99
N ILE A 242 11.33 8.65 -3.09
CA ILE A 242 10.16 9.49 -3.45
C ILE A 242 10.55 10.67 -4.33
N ILE A 243 11.64 11.35 -4.01
CA ILE A 243 12.10 12.53 -4.77
C ILE A 243 12.57 12.14 -6.17
N ILE A 244 13.40 11.09 -6.27
CA ILE A 244 14.01 10.70 -7.55
C ILE A 244 13.07 9.93 -8.49
N CYS A 245 11.95 9.39 -7.97
CA CYS A 245 10.96 8.70 -8.82
C CYS A 245 10.11 9.63 -9.67
N ASP A 246 10.12 10.93 -9.36
CA ASP A 246 9.41 11.97 -10.13
C ASP A 246 7.92 11.71 -10.32
N SER A 247 7.26 11.18 -9.30
CA SER A 247 5.82 10.95 -9.28
C SER A 247 5.13 11.84 -8.25
N ASP A 248 4.26 12.75 -8.70
CA ASP A 248 3.55 13.68 -7.81
C ASP A 248 2.72 12.92 -6.75
N MET A 249 2.07 11.83 -7.14
CA MET A 249 1.32 11.00 -6.20
C MET A 249 2.19 10.32 -5.14
N ALA A 250 3.49 10.17 -5.40
CA ALA A 250 4.41 9.60 -4.43
C ALA A 250 4.67 10.54 -3.23
N LEU A 251 4.53 11.86 -3.39
CA LEU A 251 4.66 12.84 -2.29
C LEU A 251 3.68 12.59 -1.14
N VAL A 252 2.53 12.00 -1.42
CA VAL A 252 1.55 11.56 -0.41
C VAL A 252 2.19 10.67 0.66
N ALA A 253 3.20 9.87 0.27
CA ALA A 253 3.94 9.00 1.18
C ALA A 253 4.76 9.75 2.25
N VAL A 254 5.10 11.00 2.00
CA VAL A 254 5.77 11.86 2.98
C VAL A 254 4.75 12.66 3.78
N VAL A 255 3.76 13.24 3.11
CA VAL A 255 2.78 14.15 3.73
C VAL A 255 1.88 13.43 4.74
N ILE A 256 1.30 12.30 4.38
CA ILE A 256 0.34 11.59 5.26
C ILE A 256 1.00 11.14 6.58
N PRO A 257 2.18 10.47 6.59
CA PRO A 257 2.85 10.13 7.84
C PRO A 257 3.14 11.33 8.72
N LEU A 258 3.61 12.45 8.16
CA LEU A 258 3.88 13.66 8.92
C LEU A 258 2.61 14.25 9.54
N VAL A 259 1.52 14.28 8.80
CA VAL A 259 0.22 14.75 9.31
C VAL A 259 -0.27 13.86 10.46
N ILE A 260 -0.19 12.54 10.33
CA ILE A 260 -0.62 11.61 11.38
C ILE A 260 0.27 11.69 12.62
N LEU A 261 1.58 11.84 12.43
CA LEU A 261 2.54 11.80 13.54
C LEU A 261 2.62 13.10 14.32
N PHE A 262 2.25 14.24 13.73
CA PHE A 262 2.31 15.54 14.41
C PHE A 262 1.57 15.56 15.76
N PRO A 263 0.26 15.25 15.82
CA PRO A 263 -0.48 15.27 17.09
C PRO A 263 -0.02 14.20 18.08
N TYR A 264 0.65 13.18 17.58
CA TYR A 264 1.26 12.17 18.42
C TYR A 264 2.59 12.65 19.01
N SER A 265 3.40 13.35 18.22
CA SER A 265 4.74 13.78 18.60
C SER A 265 4.75 14.80 19.75
N ILE A 266 3.68 15.59 19.89
CA ILE A 266 3.55 16.56 21.00
C ILE A 266 3.29 15.91 22.37
N LYS A 267 3.23 14.58 22.49
CA LYS A 267 3.06 13.87 23.77
C LYS A 267 4.32 13.88 24.64
N SER A 268 5.49 13.98 24.05
CA SER A 268 6.75 14.01 24.79
C SER A 268 7.85 14.69 23.98
N VAL A 269 8.83 15.24 24.70
CA VAL A 269 10.00 15.90 24.08
C VAL A 269 10.78 14.93 23.21
N ALA A 270 10.91 13.66 23.61
CA ALA A 270 11.57 12.63 22.82
C ALA A 270 10.89 12.42 21.45
N LEU A 271 9.57 12.42 21.40
CA LEU A 271 8.81 12.28 20.14
C LEU A 271 8.88 13.56 19.29
N ILE A 272 8.90 14.77 19.89
CA ILE A 272 9.12 16.01 19.18
C ILE A 272 10.50 16.01 18.49
N LYS A 273 11.56 15.54 19.19
CA LYS A 273 12.88 15.37 18.61
C LYS A 273 12.85 14.46 17.38
N LYS A 274 12.21 13.29 17.48
CA LYS A 274 12.06 12.36 16.34
C LYS A 274 11.27 12.98 15.18
N TYR A 275 10.25 13.79 15.48
CA TYR A 275 9.47 14.49 14.46
C TYR A 275 10.33 15.52 13.69
N ILE A 276 11.10 16.35 14.40
CA ILE A 276 12.01 17.33 13.79
C ILE A 276 13.07 16.64 12.94
N VAL A 277 13.65 15.54 13.43
CA VAL A 277 14.62 14.73 12.68
C VAL A 277 13.97 14.17 11.39
N THR A 278 12.71 13.71 11.45
CA THR A 278 11.98 13.24 10.26
C THR A 278 11.73 14.37 9.25
N LEU A 279 11.35 15.58 9.72
CA LEU A 279 11.20 16.76 8.86
C LEU A 279 12.55 17.15 8.22
N THR A 280 13.63 17.13 9.01
CA THR A 280 14.97 17.43 8.51
C THR A 280 15.41 16.41 7.46
N ALA A 281 15.04 15.11 7.63
CA ALA A 281 15.34 14.06 6.67
C ALA A 281 14.74 14.34 5.28
N VAL A 282 13.53 14.94 5.22
CA VAL A 282 12.90 15.31 3.94
C VAL A 282 13.75 16.33 3.17
N LEU A 283 14.24 17.35 3.87
CA LEU A 283 15.05 18.38 3.25
C LEU A 283 16.47 17.88 2.92
N LEU A 284 17.07 17.08 3.80
CA LEU A 284 18.38 16.46 3.56
C LEU A 284 18.35 15.51 2.37
N ALA A 285 17.31 14.71 2.22
CA ALA A 285 17.13 13.83 1.06
C ALA A 285 17.10 14.62 -0.26
N GLY A 286 16.42 15.78 -0.27
CA GLY A 286 16.44 16.71 -1.39
C GLY A 286 17.86 17.24 -1.67
N ARG A 287 18.64 17.56 -0.61
CA ARG A 287 20.04 18.00 -0.78
C ARG A 287 20.94 16.89 -1.33
N VAL A 288 20.78 15.64 -0.87
CA VAL A 288 21.54 14.51 -1.41
C VAL A 288 21.27 14.33 -2.91
N ALA A 289 20.01 14.31 -3.32
CA ALA A 289 19.64 14.23 -4.73
C ALA A 289 20.16 15.45 -5.54
N GLY A 290 20.13 16.65 -4.96
CA GLY A 290 20.69 17.87 -5.54
C GLY A 290 22.20 17.82 -5.69
N CYS A 291 22.94 17.33 -4.68
CA CYS A 291 24.39 17.15 -4.75
C CYS A 291 24.77 16.15 -5.86
N ILE A 292 24.05 15.05 -6.01
CA ILE A 292 24.26 14.11 -7.12
C ILE A 292 24.12 14.85 -8.46
N LYS A 293 23.08 15.67 -8.62
CA LYS A 293 22.87 16.47 -9.83
C LYS A 293 24.00 17.48 -10.09
N LEU A 294 24.56 18.08 -9.04
CA LEU A 294 25.70 19.01 -9.20
C LEU A 294 27.00 18.31 -9.61
N ILE A 295 27.24 17.09 -9.10
CA ILE A 295 28.46 16.33 -9.41
C ILE A 295 28.43 15.77 -10.83
N ILE A 296 27.26 15.33 -11.31
CA ILE A 296 27.09 14.69 -12.64
C ILE A 296 25.89 15.25 -13.40
N PRO A 297 25.88 16.59 -13.72
CA PRO A 297 24.68 17.30 -14.19
C PRO A 297 24.08 16.72 -15.46
N ASP A 298 24.90 16.24 -16.39
CA ASP A 298 24.48 15.76 -17.71
C ASP A 298 24.03 14.29 -17.71
N LYS A 299 24.25 13.58 -16.61
CA LYS A 299 23.96 12.14 -16.51
C LYS A 299 22.71 11.82 -15.70
N VAL A 300 22.23 12.72 -14.84
CA VAL A 300 21.04 12.46 -14.03
C VAL A 300 19.75 12.63 -14.82
N ARG A 301 18.73 11.87 -14.43
CA ARG A 301 17.39 12.03 -15.00
C ARG A 301 16.83 13.42 -14.74
N LYS A 302 16.15 13.99 -15.72
CA LYS A 302 15.41 15.25 -15.56
C LYS A 302 14.19 14.98 -14.68
N LEU A 303 13.98 15.85 -13.68
CA LEU A 303 12.81 15.81 -12.80
C LEU A 303 11.81 16.90 -13.17
N SER A 304 10.54 16.67 -12.85
CA SER A 304 9.45 17.66 -12.98
C SER A 304 9.71 18.92 -12.15
N ASN A 305 8.95 19.98 -12.40
CA ASN A 305 9.12 21.25 -11.71
C ASN A 305 9.03 21.14 -10.19
N ILE A 306 8.11 20.31 -9.66
CA ILE A 306 7.95 20.12 -8.20
C ILE A 306 9.18 19.46 -7.61
N MET A 307 9.62 18.33 -8.19
CA MET A 307 10.77 17.57 -7.69
C MET A 307 12.08 18.34 -7.92
N SER A 308 12.23 19.02 -9.06
CA SER A 308 13.39 19.87 -9.31
C SER A 308 13.49 21.05 -8.33
N GLY A 309 12.36 21.58 -7.86
CA GLY A 309 12.30 22.57 -6.79
C GLY A 309 12.85 22.03 -5.47
N LEU A 310 12.47 20.81 -5.08
CA LEU A 310 12.96 20.17 -3.84
C LEU A 310 14.46 19.90 -3.85
N ILE A 311 15.05 19.59 -5.00
CA ILE A 311 16.49 19.35 -5.15
C ILE A 311 17.28 20.63 -5.48
N SER A 312 16.58 21.75 -5.69
CA SER A 312 17.24 23.03 -6.05
C SER A 312 18.24 23.45 -4.98
N THR A 313 19.31 24.12 -5.39
CA THR A 313 20.32 24.67 -4.49
C THR A 313 19.89 25.97 -3.81
N ASN A 314 18.58 26.29 -3.84
CA ASN A 314 18.05 27.51 -3.26
C ASN A 314 18.36 27.58 -1.75
N ASN A 315 18.91 28.70 -1.32
CA ASN A 315 19.30 28.96 0.06
C ASN A 315 18.14 28.85 1.07
N ILE A 316 16.90 29.03 0.62
CA ILE A 316 15.72 28.91 1.48
C ILE A 316 15.66 27.53 2.18
N PHE A 317 15.90 26.43 1.46
CA PHE A 317 15.88 25.09 2.07
C PHE A 317 17.05 24.88 3.03
N ASN A 318 18.23 25.46 2.73
CA ASN A 318 19.38 25.42 3.63
C ASN A 318 19.08 26.20 4.92
N ILE A 319 18.43 27.36 4.81
CA ILE A 319 17.98 28.15 5.97
C ILE A 319 16.99 27.35 6.82
N ILE A 320 16.00 26.69 6.19
CA ILE A 320 15.02 25.86 6.92
C ILE A 320 15.72 24.70 7.63
N ILE A 321 16.70 24.03 7.02
CA ILE A 321 17.49 22.98 7.67
C ILE A 321 18.22 23.54 8.89
N ILE A 322 18.89 24.69 8.77
CA ILE A 322 19.57 25.34 9.88
C ILE A 322 18.59 25.69 11.01
N VAL A 323 17.42 26.23 10.67
CA VAL A 323 16.39 26.56 11.67
C VAL A 323 15.89 25.30 12.39
N LEU A 324 15.66 24.20 11.68
CA LEU A 324 15.24 22.93 12.28
C LEU A 324 16.32 22.34 13.19
N LEU A 325 17.60 22.43 12.79
CA LEU A 325 18.73 22.00 13.62
C LEU A 325 18.87 22.87 14.87
N LEU A 326 18.76 24.20 14.75
CA LEU A 326 18.78 25.10 15.90
C LEU A 326 17.59 24.81 16.84
N LEU A 327 16.39 24.59 16.30
CA LEU A 327 15.22 24.21 17.08
C LEU A 327 15.45 22.87 17.82
N TYR A 328 16.05 21.89 17.14
CA TYR A 328 16.42 20.62 17.78
C TYR A 328 17.37 20.82 18.95
N VAL A 329 18.45 21.64 18.77
CA VAL A 329 19.40 21.96 19.83
C VAL A 329 18.72 22.67 21.00
N LEU A 330 17.86 23.66 20.73
CA LEU A 330 17.11 24.37 21.75
C LEU A 330 16.20 23.42 22.56
N ILE A 331 15.56 22.46 21.88
CA ILE A 331 14.74 21.44 22.55
C ILE A 331 15.60 20.53 23.42
N VAL A 332 16.79 20.11 22.95
CA VAL A 332 17.72 19.31 23.74
C VAL A 332 18.17 20.07 24.99
N LEU A 333 18.54 21.34 24.85
CA LEU A 333 18.96 22.20 25.98
C LEU A 333 17.82 22.50 26.97
N SER A 334 16.57 22.49 26.51
CA SER A 334 15.39 22.82 27.30
C SER A 334 14.58 21.60 27.71
N ASP A 335 15.09 20.38 27.55
CA ASP A 335 14.38 19.11 27.65
C ASP A 335 13.47 19.03 28.91
N ASN A 336 14.04 19.24 30.08
CA ASN A 336 13.30 19.16 31.35
C ASN A 336 12.24 20.28 31.51
N ARG A 337 12.50 21.48 30.99
CA ARG A 337 11.54 22.58 31.06
C ARG A 337 10.38 22.34 30.10
N LEU A 338 10.69 21.93 28.88
CA LEU A 338 9.70 21.65 27.84
C LEU A 338 8.82 20.47 28.24
N GLN A 339 9.41 19.39 28.83
CA GLN A 339 8.63 18.25 29.30
C GLN A 339 7.63 18.68 30.39
N LYS A 340 8.04 19.49 31.37
CA LYS A 340 7.13 20.04 32.39
C LYS A 340 6.01 20.89 31.81
N LEU A 341 6.29 21.66 30.76
CA LEU A 341 5.26 22.43 30.05
C LEU A 341 4.27 21.50 29.34
N LEU A 342 4.77 20.46 28.67
CA LEU A 342 3.91 19.47 27.99
C LEU A 342 3.02 18.70 28.98
N ASP A 343 3.56 18.35 30.15
CA ASP A 343 2.81 17.65 31.21
C ASP A 343 1.64 18.48 31.74
N ASN A 344 1.74 19.83 31.69
CA ASN A 344 0.67 20.74 32.09
C ASN A 344 -0.36 21.00 30.98
N ILE A 345 -0.05 20.66 29.72
CA ILE A 345 -0.97 20.85 28.59
C ILE A 345 -1.96 19.69 28.55
N LYS A 346 -3.24 19.97 28.42
CA LYS A 346 -4.25 18.95 28.12
C LYS A 346 -4.10 18.44 26.68
N ILE A 347 -3.04 17.64 26.44
CA ILE A 347 -2.63 17.17 25.09
C ILE A 347 -3.79 16.57 24.31
N ARG A 348 -4.72 15.86 24.98
CA ARG A 348 -5.92 15.29 24.33
C ARG A 348 -6.77 16.37 23.64
N ILE A 349 -6.89 17.55 24.27
CA ILE A 349 -7.65 18.66 23.67
C ILE A 349 -6.96 19.16 22.41
N VAL A 350 -5.64 19.35 22.46
CA VAL A 350 -4.84 19.77 21.29
C VAL A 350 -4.97 18.75 20.16
N GLN A 351 -4.91 17.45 20.47
CA GLN A 351 -5.09 16.38 19.50
C GLN A 351 -6.49 16.39 18.88
N ILE A 352 -7.54 16.59 19.68
CA ILE A 352 -8.91 16.68 19.18
C ILE A 352 -9.06 17.89 18.24
N ILE A 353 -8.58 19.07 18.66
CA ILE A 353 -8.61 20.29 17.83
C ILE A 353 -7.90 20.04 16.50
N TYR A 354 -6.71 19.47 16.55
CA TYR A 354 -5.95 19.13 15.33
C TYR A 354 -6.72 18.16 14.41
N CYS A 355 -7.29 17.09 14.98
CA CYS A 355 -8.08 16.12 14.20
C CYS A 355 -9.33 16.76 13.58
N VAL A 356 -10.00 17.65 14.32
CA VAL A 356 -11.16 18.41 13.82
C VAL A 356 -10.74 19.35 12.68
N MET A 357 -9.62 20.06 12.83
CA MET A 357 -9.09 20.94 11.79
C MET A 357 -8.65 20.17 10.54
N ALA A 358 -7.89 19.08 10.72
CA ALA A 358 -7.44 18.24 9.61
C ALA A 358 -8.63 17.56 8.90
N GLY A 359 -9.59 17.05 9.66
CA GLY A 359 -10.83 16.48 9.12
C GLY A 359 -11.68 17.52 8.40
N GLY A 360 -11.85 18.71 9.01
CA GLY A 360 -12.54 19.84 8.40
C GLY A 360 -11.91 20.29 7.08
N PHE A 361 -10.57 20.38 7.04
CA PHE A 361 -9.85 20.66 5.80
C PHE A 361 -10.05 19.58 4.73
N GLY A 362 -10.02 18.30 5.15
CA GLY A 362 -10.31 17.18 4.24
C GLY A 362 -11.73 17.25 3.65
N ILE A 363 -12.73 17.52 4.49
CA ILE A 363 -14.13 17.70 4.05
C ILE A 363 -14.22 18.90 3.10
N TYR A 364 -13.62 20.05 3.46
CA TYR A 364 -13.56 21.23 2.61
C TYR A 364 -12.97 20.92 1.24
N ALA A 365 -11.83 20.21 1.18
CA ALA A 365 -11.20 19.83 -0.06
C ALA A 365 -12.10 18.93 -0.94
N ILE A 366 -12.78 17.95 -0.33
CA ILE A 366 -13.74 17.09 -1.03
C ILE A 366 -14.90 17.90 -1.60
N VAL A 367 -15.50 18.79 -0.79
CA VAL A 367 -16.61 19.66 -1.23
C VAL A 367 -16.16 20.57 -2.38
N ARG A 368 -14.94 21.12 -2.30
CA ARG A 368 -14.38 21.95 -3.39
C ARG A 368 -14.16 21.15 -4.66
N VAL A 369 -13.57 19.95 -4.57
CA VAL A 369 -13.42 19.06 -5.74
C VAL A 369 -14.78 18.79 -6.39
N ILE A 370 -15.81 18.46 -5.61
CA ILE A 370 -17.14 18.18 -6.14
C ILE A 370 -17.75 19.45 -6.78
N SER A 371 -17.73 20.57 -6.06
CA SER A 371 -18.31 21.85 -6.52
C SER A 371 -17.62 22.35 -7.80
N ASP A 372 -16.29 22.38 -7.82
CA ASP A 372 -15.52 22.89 -8.95
C ASP A 372 -15.72 22.01 -10.20
N ASN A 373 -15.90 20.69 -10.03
CA ASN A 373 -16.15 19.79 -11.14
C ASN A 373 -17.62 19.84 -11.64
N ILE A 374 -18.60 20.09 -10.77
CA ILE A 374 -19.99 20.35 -11.19
C ILE A 374 -20.05 21.64 -11.99
N ASN A 375 -19.44 22.71 -11.52
CA ASN A 375 -19.49 24.03 -12.12
C ASN A 375 -18.47 24.23 -13.26
N LYS A 376 -17.54 23.27 -13.45
CA LYS A 376 -16.44 23.32 -14.41
C LYS A 376 -15.52 24.54 -14.25
N ILE A 377 -15.36 25.02 -13.03
CA ILE A 377 -14.53 26.19 -12.67
C ILE A 377 -13.81 25.92 -11.35
N GLY A 378 -12.69 26.63 -11.13
CA GLY A 378 -11.97 26.63 -9.87
C GLY A 378 -10.70 25.79 -9.89
N ALA A 379 -9.96 25.86 -8.76
CA ALA A 379 -8.64 25.26 -8.63
C ALA A 379 -8.66 23.71 -8.61
N PHE A 380 -9.79 23.11 -8.23
CA PHE A 380 -9.97 21.66 -8.16
C PHE A 380 -10.78 21.09 -9.34
N TYR A 381 -10.99 21.88 -10.39
CA TYR A 381 -11.63 21.38 -11.61
C TYR A 381 -10.67 20.47 -12.38
N ILE A 382 -11.09 19.22 -12.57
CA ILE A 382 -10.33 18.20 -13.30
C ILE A 382 -10.61 18.36 -14.79
N THR A 383 -9.71 19.06 -15.51
CA THR A 383 -9.78 19.19 -16.95
C THR A 383 -9.37 17.89 -17.64
N ASP A 384 -9.68 17.73 -18.92
CA ASP A 384 -9.29 16.53 -19.69
C ASP A 384 -7.78 16.28 -19.66
N ASN A 385 -6.97 17.34 -19.68
CA ASN A 385 -5.51 17.24 -19.62
C ASN A 385 -4.95 17.04 -18.21
N TRP A 386 -5.78 17.09 -17.18
CA TRP A 386 -5.32 16.92 -15.80
C TRP A 386 -4.63 15.56 -15.60
N GLY A 387 -3.50 15.58 -14.90
CA GLY A 387 -2.76 14.35 -14.57
C GLY A 387 -2.30 13.58 -15.81
N SER A 388 -1.84 14.29 -16.85
CA SER A 388 -1.41 13.69 -18.12
C SER A 388 -2.52 12.90 -18.83
N GLY A 389 -3.74 13.49 -18.89
CA GLY A 389 -4.89 12.91 -19.56
C GLY A 389 -5.80 12.03 -18.68
N ARG A 390 -5.48 11.90 -17.37
CA ARG A 390 -6.34 11.13 -16.45
C ARG A 390 -7.75 11.72 -16.35
N GLY A 391 -7.89 13.05 -16.40
CA GLY A 391 -9.21 13.69 -16.36
C GLY A 391 -10.12 13.21 -17.49
N TYR A 392 -9.62 13.11 -18.72
CA TYR A 392 -10.36 12.58 -19.86
C TYR A 392 -10.71 11.10 -19.67
N ILE A 393 -9.76 10.27 -19.23
CA ILE A 393 -9.99 8.85 -18.96
C ILE A 393 -11.08 8.67 -17.89
N TRP A 394 -11.02 9.43 -16.80
CA TRP A 394 -11.97 9.32 -15.69
C TRP A 394 -13.38 9.77 -16.09
N SER A 395 -13.51 10.90 -16.81
CA SER A 395 -14.81 11.36 -17.27
C SER A 395 -15.49 10.35 -18.19
N ASN A 396 -14.74 9.75 -19.12
CA ASN A 396 -15.26 8.71 -20.02
C ASN A 396 -15.62 7.42 -19.30
N LEU A 397 -14.78 6.95 -18.34
CA LEU A 397 -15.10 5.76 -17.55
C LEU A 397 -16.34 5.95 -16.68
N ILE A 398 -16.50 7.13 -16.07
CA ILE A 398 -17.69 7.46 -15.28
C ILE A 398 -18.94 7.54 -16.16
N ASN A 399 -18.85 8.16 -17.34
CA ASN A 399 -19.95 8.20 -18.29
C ASN A 399 -20.30 6.79 -18.79
N GLY A 400 -19.29 5.96 -19.07
CA GLY A 400 -19.51 4.55 -19.38
C GLY A 400 -20.24 3.81 -18.26
N TYR A 401 -19.79 3.97 -17.00
CA TYR A 401 -20.44 3.36 -15.84
C TYR A 401 -21.90 3.82 -15.64
N LYS A 402 -22.21 5.11 -15.90
CA LYS A 402 -23.59 5.62 -15.83
C LYS A 402 -24.53 4.87 -16.79
N ASN A 403 -24.01 4.49 -17.97
CA ASN A 403 -24.75 3.79 -19.02
C ASN A 403 -24.82 2.26 -18.80
N TYR A 404 -24.18 1.72 -17.76
CA TYR A 404 -24.26 0.31 -17.43
C TYR A 404 -25.70 -0.12 -17.09
N THR A 405 -26.04 -1.33 -17.44
CA THR A 405 -27.23 -2.01 -16.91
C THR A 405 -27.12 -2.17 -15.40
N PHE A 406 -28.24 -2.37 -14.72
CA PHE A 406 -28.26 -2.52 -13.24
C PHE A 406 -27.28 -3.58 -12.75
N ILE A 407 -27.22 -4.74 -13.43
CA ILE A 407 -26.33 -5.83 -13.05
C ILE A 407 -24.84 -5.44 -13.16
N TYR A 408 -24.45 -4.69 -14.19
CA TYR A 408 -23.08 -4.22 -14.35
C TYR A 408 -22.72 -3.07 -13.39
N LYS A 409 -23.70 -2.27 -12.94
CA LYS A 409 -23.47 -1.30 -11.85
C LYS A 409 -23.13 -1.99 -10.53
N ILE A 410 -23.76 -3.14 -10.27
CA ILE A 410 -23.55 -3.90 -9.04
C ILE A 410 -22.24 -4.72 -9.11
N PHE A 411 -21.99 -5.47 -10.19
CA PHE A 411 -20.91 -6.44 -10.27
C PHE A 411 -19.83 -6.09 -11.30
N GLY A 412 -19.95 -4.95 -11.99
CA GLY A 412 -18.99 -4.52 -13.00
C GLY A 412 -19.14 -5.23 -14.35
N LEU A 413 -18.29 -4.84 -15.29
CA LEU A 413 -18.23 -5.40 -16.64
C LEU A 413 -17.31 -6.66 -16.71
N GLY A 414 -16.68 -7.01 -15.60
CA GLY A 414 -15.65 -8.03 -15.48
C GLY A 414 -14.26 -7.44 -15.25
N GLU A 415 -13.44 -8.14 -14.50
CA GLU A 415 -12.07 -7.72 -14.20
C GLU A 415 -11.25 -7.56 -15.50
N GLY A 416 -10.39 -6.53 -15.55
CA GLY A 416 -9.54 -6.25 -16.71
C GLY A 416 -10.27 -5.62 -17.92
N THR A 417 -11.56 -5.32 -17.85
CA THR A 417 -12.37 -4.85 -18.99
C THR A 417 -12.41 -3.33 -19.17
N VAL A 418 -11.50 -2.56 -18.57
CA VAL A 418 -11.47 -1.09 -18.64
C VAL A 418 -11.55 -0.60 -20.09
N ARG A 419 -10.73 -1.16 -20.98
CA ARG A 419 -10.73 -0.81 -22.40
C ARG A 419 -12.08 -1.09 -23.07
N LYS A 420 -12.77 -2.15 -22.64
CA LYS A 420 -14.10 -2.48 -23.17
C LYS A 420 -15.17 -1.49 -22.69
N ASN A 421 -15.07 -0.97 -21.47
CA ASN A 421 -15.91 0.13 -21.03
C ASN A 421 -15.73 1.36 -21.94
N LEU A 422 -14.49 1.77 -22.15
CA LEU A 422 -14.17 2.92 -23.01
C LEU A 422 -14.69 2.73 -24.44
N SER A 423 -14.54 1.55 -25.02
CA SER A 423 -14.96 1.29 -26.41
C SER A 423 -16.47 1.29 -26.63
N TYR A 424 -17.25 0.87 -25.61
CA TYR A 424 -18.70 0.68 -25.77
C TYR A 424 -19.55 1.82 -25.22
N TYR A 425 -19.05 2.53 -24.20
CA TYR A 425 -19.85 3.46 -23.40
C TYR A 425 -19.31 4.88 -23.40
N SER A 426 -18.16 5.13 -24.03
CA SER A 426 -17.58 6.45 -24.15
C SER A 426 -17.60 6.97 -25.57
N ASP A 427 -17.36 8.26 -25.73
CA ASP A 427 -17.24 8.89 -27.02
C ASP A 427 -16.03 8.32 -27.79
N SER A 428 -16.18 7.99 -29.07
CA SER A 428 -15.17 7.29 -29.87
C SER A 428 -13.85 8.06 -30.08
N HIS A 429 -13.80 9.33 -29.67
CA HIS A 429 -12.62 10.19 -29.81
C HIS A 429 -11.43 9.82 -28.93
N TRP A 430 -11.62 9.00 -27.90
CA TRP A 430 -10.51 8.59 -27.01
C TRP A 430 -9.44 7.77 -27.76
N ASP A 431 -9.84 6.96 -28.74
CA ASP A 431 -8.92 6.19 -29.58
C ASP A 431 -8.00 7.10 -30.43
N ILE A 432 -8.52 8.26 -30.84
CA ILE A 432 -7.77 9.25 -31.62
C ILE A 432 -6.75 9.97 -30.74
N LEU A 433 -7.11 10.31 -29.50
CA LEU A 433 -6.25 11.09 -28.61
C LEU A 433 -5.18 10.24 -27.93
N TYR A 434 -5.48 9.00 -27.55
CA TYR A 434 -4.59 8.14 -26.74
C TYR A 434 -4.21 6.83 -27.44
N GLY A 435 -4.73 6.60 -28.66
CA GLY A 435 -4.54 5.35 -29.38
C GLY A 435 -5.10 4.13 -28.63
N ASN A 436 -4.69 2.97 -29.08
CA ASN A 436 -5.14 1.70 -28.48
C ASN A 436 -4.49 1.35 -27.12
N VAL A 437 -3.92 2.32 -26.42
CA VAL A 437 -3.00 2.08 -25.28
C VAL A 437 -3.69 2.14 -23.92
N VAL A 438 -4.90 2.73 -23.80
CA VAL A 438 -5.58 2.86 -22.50
C VAL A 438 -6.24 1.55 -22.10
N ASP A 439 -5.61 0.82 -21.20
CA ASP A 439 -6.05 -0.47 -20.68
C ASP A 439 -6.34 -0.47 -19.17
N ASN A 440 -6.18 0.69 -18.51
CA ASN A 440 -6.43 0.86 -17.07
C ASN A 440 -6.99 2.26 -16.78
N ALA A 441 -7.60 2.40 -15.60
CA ALA A 441 -8.26 3.64 -15.17
C ALA A 441 -7.31 4.69 -14.59
N HIS A 442 -6.05 4.41 -14.37
CA HIS A 442 -5.15 5.24 -13.56
C HIS A 442 -5.74 5.69 -12.21
N SER A 443 -6.64 4.88 -11.67
CA SER A 443 -7.23 4.98 -10.34
C SER A 443 -7.69 3.58 -9.93
N ILE A 444 -7.13 3.05 -8.83
CA ILE A 444 -7.52 1.74 -8.29
C ILE A 444 -9.02 1.69 -8.01
N TRP A 445 -9.54 2.76 -7.39
CA TRP A 445 -10.95 2.83 -6.99
C TRP A 445 -11.90 2.88 -8.18
N LEU A 446 -11.59 3.70 -9.18
CA LEU A 446 -12.40 3.80 -10.40
C LEU A 446 -12.30 2.52 -11.23
N GLN A 447 -11.11 1.93 -11.30
CA GLN A 447 -10.94 0.65 -11.99
C GLN A 447 -11.80 -0.44 -11.36
N MET A 448 -11.75 -0.59 -10.04
CA MET A 448 -12.62 -1.55 -9.34
C MET A 448 -14.10 -1.26 -9.56
N LEU A 449 -14.51 0.03 -9.57
CA LEU A 449 -15.90 0.40 -9.79
C LEU A 449 -16.40 -0.06 -11.17
N VAL A 450 -15.65 0.19 -12.22
CA VAL A 450 -16.07 -0.17 -13.59
C VAL A 450 -15.94 -1.66 -13.89
N THR A 451 -15.02 -2.35 -13.22
CA THR A 451 -14.72 -3.77 -13.51
C THR A 451 -15.38 -4.75 -12.53
N MET A 452 -15.51 -4.42 -11.25
CA MET A 452 -16.14 -5.27 -10.22
C MET A 452 -17.41 -4.65 -9.63
N GLY A 453 -17.82 -3.48 -10.11
CA GLY A 453 -19.01 -2.78 -9.67
C GLY A 453 -18.92 -2.19 -8.25
N CYS A 454 -20.05 -1.68 -7.76
CA CYS A 454 -20.10 -1.11 -6.42
C CYS A 454 -19.84 -2.17 -5.33
N VAL A 455 -20.21 -3.42 -5.54
CA VAL A 455 -19.98 -4.51 -4.56
C VAL A 455 -18.47 -4.74 -4.34
N GLY A 456 -17.68 -4.83 -5.41
CA GLY A 456 -16.22 -5.00 -5.28
C GLY A 456 -15.57 -3.84 -4.54
N VAL A 457 -15.95 -2.60 -4.86
CA VAL A 457 -15.46 -1.39 -4.17
C VAL A 457 -15.83 -1.40 -2.70
N ILE A 458 -17.10 -1.70 -2.37
CA ILE A 458 -17.60 -1.71 -0.98
C ILE A 458 -16.83 -2.76 -0.15
N ILE A 459 -16.61 -3.97 -0.69
CA ILE A 459 -15.88 -5.01 0.02
C ILE A 459 -14.44 -4.53 0.34
N LEU A 460 -13.73 -3.97 -0.65
CA LEU A 460 -12.37 -3.46 -0.42
C LEU A 460 -12.36 -2.31 0.59
N LEU A 461 -13.33 -1.38 0.51
CA LEU A 461 -13.47 -0.29 1.47
C LEU A 461 -13.75 -0.79 2.88
N VAL A 462 -14.58 -1.82 3.05
CA VAL A 462 -14.86 -2.41 4.37
C VAL A 462 -13.60 -3.04 4.96
N ILE A 463 -12.82 -3.78 4.17
CA ILE A 463 -11.53 -4.34 4.60
C ILE A 463 -10.58 -3.21 5.00
N PHE A 464 -10.48 -2.17 4.17
CA PHE A 464 -9.62 -1.02 4.40
C PHE A 464 -10.01 -0.25 5.67
N ILE A 465 -11.29 0.11 5.85
CA ILE A 465 -11.78 0.80 7.04
C ILE A 465 -11.55 -0.07 8.29
N HIS A 466 -11.83 -1.37 8.22
CA HIS A 466 -11.55 -2.29 9.33
C HIS A 466 -10.05 -2.32 9.68
N THR A 467 -9.18 -2.26 8.69
CA THR A 467 -7.72 -2.15 8.90
C THR A 467 -7.35 -0.86 9.61
N LEU A 468 -7.89 0.29 9.19
CA LEU A 468 -7.62 1.58 9.85
C LEU A 468 -8.13 1.60 11.30
N VAL A 469 -9.33 1.08 11.54
CA VAL A 469 -9.91 0.97 12.90
C VAL A 469 -9.06 0.07 13.79
N ASN A 470 -8.58 -1.06 13.27
CA ASN A 470 -7.70 -1.94 14.03
C ASN A 470 -6.32 -1.31 14.26
N SER A 471 -5.76 -0.66 13.25
CA SER A 471 -4.49 0.08 13.37
C SER A 471 -4.57 1.17 14.45
N ALA A 472 -5.68 1.89 14.53
CA ALA A 472 -5.88 2.94 15.53
C ALA A 472 -5.92 2.41 16.98
N LYS A 473 -6.15 1.11 17.21
CA LYS A 473 -6.08 0.47 18.55
C LYS A 473 -4.64 0.32 19.05
N TYR A 474 -3.70 0.23 18.12
CA TYR A 474 -2.28 0.27 18.44
C TYR A 474 -1.90 1.74 18.57
N CYS A 475 -1.52 2.17 19.78
CA CYS A 475 -1.07 3.55 19.95
C CYS A 475 0.13 3.80 19.04
N VAL A 476 0.08 4.82 18.20
CA VAL A 476 1.28 5.30 17.49
C VAL A 476 2.32 5.71 18.57
N PRO A 477 3.59 5.29 18.54
CA PRO A 477 4.29 4.60 17.49
C PRO A 477 4.38 3.08 17.72
N ASP A 478 3.37 2.34 17.29
CA ASP A 478 3.53 0.90 17.17
C ASP A 478 3.85 0.57 15.72
N ILE A 479 4.73 -0.40 15.48
CA ILE A 479 5.10 -0.80 14.12
C ILE A 479 3.88 -1.33 13.36
N ILE A 480 2.93 -1.95 14.05
CA ILE A 480 1.67 -2.41 13.43
C ILE A 480 0.83 -1.22 12.96
N ALA A 481 0.81 -0.11 13.72
CA ALA A 481 0.19 1.13 13.25
C ALA A 481 0.89 1.66 11.98
N GLY A 482 2.19 1.40 11.81
CA GLY A 482 2.93 1.69 10.59
C GLY A 482 2.42 0.94 9.37
N PHE A 483 2.02 -0.34 9.50
CA PHE A 483 1.35 -1.07 8.40
C PHE A 483 -0.03 -0.49 8.08
N GLY A 484 -0.78 0.00 9.08
CA GLY A 484 -2.04 0.71 8.84
C GLY A 484 -1.84 2.05 8.13
N MET A 485 -0.81 2.79 8.50
CA MET A 485 -0.40 4.03 7.84
C MET A 485 0.05 3.74 6.39
N ALA A 486 0.80 2.66 6.17
CA ALA A 486 1.19 2.19 4.84
C ALA A 486 -0.04 1.88 3.97
N ALA A 487 -1.05 1.22 4.55
CA ALA A 487 -2.31 0.96 3.86
C ALA A 487 -3.05 2.26 3.49
N LEU A 488 -3.07 3.25 4.37
CA LEU A 488 -3.68 4.56 4.09
C LEU A 488 -2.94 5.30 2.97
N VAL A 489 -1.61 5.37 3.04
CA VAL A 489 -0.77 5.99 2.02
C VAL A 489 -1.00 5.34 0.66
N TYR A 490 -0.98 4.00 0.61
CA TYR A 490 -1.23 3.26 -0.62
C TYR A 490 -2.61 3.52 -1.21
N ALA A 491 -3.65 3.53 -0.38
CA ALA A 491 -5.03 3.77 -0.80
C ALA A 491 -5.22 5.19 -1.39
N VAL A 492 -4.57 6.20 -0.80
CA VAL A 492 -4.61 7.58 -1.31
C VAL A 492 -3.77 7.72 -2.59
N GLN A 493 -2.55 7.14 -2.64
CA GLN A 493 -1.77 7.09 -3.88
C GLN A 493 -2.53 6.37 -5.00
N GLY A 494 -3.26 5.30 -4.66
CA GLY A 494 -4.09 4.52 -5.57
C GLY A 494 -5.28 5.28 -6.16
N ALA A 495 -5.68 6.41 -5.58
CA ALA A 495 -6.69 7.27 -6.19
C ALA A 495 -6.24 7.86 -7.54
N GLY A 496 -4.93 8.06 -7.72
CA GLY A 496 -4.34 8.55 -8.96
C GLY A 496 -3.35 7.60 -9.64
N ASN A 497 -3.30 6.32 -9.24
CA ASN A 497 -2.38 5.33 -9.78
C ASN A 497 -3.10 4.05 -10.23
N ILE A 498 -2.38 3.27 -11.04
CA ILE A 498 -2.91 2.03 -11.61
C ILE A 498 -3.07 0.93 -10.56
N LEU A 499 -4.11 0.10 -10.72
CA LEU A 499 -4.20 -1.22 -10.09
C LEU A 499 -3.26 -2.16 -10.85
N GLU A 500 -2.37 -2.85 -10.13
CA GLU A 500 -1.39 -3.71 -10.79
C GLU A 500 -0.89 -4.85 -9.87
N VAL A 501 -0.25 -5.85 -10.44
CA VAL A 501 0.11 -7.10 -9.76
C VAL A 501 1.37 -6.99 -8.90
N ILE A 502 2.13 -5.89 -8.98
CA ILE A 502 3.45 -5.75 -8.35
C ILE A 502 3.33 -5.29 -6.89
N THR A 503 2.54 -4.25 -6.62
CA THR A 503 2.45 -3.65 -5.28
C THR A 503 1.09 -3.87 -4.61
N PHE A 504 0.02 -4.12 -5.37
CA PHE A 504 -1.30 -4.38 -4.78
C PHE A 504 -1.32 -5.60 -3.84
N PRO A 505 -0.67 -6.75 -4.15
CA PRO A 505 -0.54 -7.86 -3.20
C PRO A 505 0.19 -7.49 -1.91
N MET A 506 1.19 -6.58 -1.97
CA MET A 506 1.90 -6.09 -0.80
C MET A 506 1.01 -5.19 0.08
N PHE A 507 0.17 -4.36 -0.54
CA PHE A 507 -0.86 -3.58 0.16
C PHE A 507 -1.85 -4.49 0.90
N ILE A 508 -2.32 -5.55 0.24
CA ILE A 508 -3.20 -6.55 0.85
C ILE A 508 -2.49 -7.26 2.02
N CYS A 509 -1.21 -7.61 1.86
CA CYS A 509 -0.40 -8.20 2.90
C CYS A 509 -0.26 -7.25 4.11
N ALA A 510 -0.03 -5.95 3.89
CA ALA A 510 0.02 -4.95 4.96
C ALA A 510 -1.31 -4.87 5.72
N MET A 511 -2.45 -4.86 5.03
CA MET A 511 -3.76 -4.88 5.67
C MET A 511 -4.01 -6.18 6.46
N ALA A 512 -3.57 -7.32 5.93
CA ALA A 512 -3.70 -8.61 6.59
C ALA A 512 -2.88 -8.69 7.89
N ILE A 513 -1.67 -8.13 7.90
CA ILE A 513 -0.82 -8.03 9.10
C ILE A 513 -1.51 -7.24 10.21
N VAL A 514 -2.14 -6.11 9.90
CA VAL A 514 -2.90 -5.32 10.88
C VAL A 514 -4.12 -6.09 11.41
N ASN A 515 -4.73 -6.92 10.58
CA ASN A 515 -5.95 -7.67 10.90
C ASN A 515 -5.70 -9.09 11.41
N CYS A 516 -4.44 -9.47 11.68
CA CYS A 516 -4.12 -10.81 12.17
C CYS A 516 -4.76 -11.08 13.55
N ASN A 517 -5.23 -12.32 13.74
CA ASN A 517 -6.00 -12.71 14.92
C ASN A 517 -5.16 -12.93 16.20
N LYS A 518 -3.85 -13.12 16.07
CA LYS A 518 -2.99 -13.37 17.21
C LYS A 518 -2.57 -12.04 17.84
N LYS A 519 -2.92 -11.87 19.11
CA LYS A 519 -2.39 -10.78 19.93
C LYS A 519 -0.86 -10.88 19.95
N ILE A 520 -0.22 -9.75 19.76
CA ILE A 520 1.22 -9.60 19.98
C ILE A 520 1.49 -10.11 21.40
N VAL A 521 2.29 -11.15 21.48
CA VAL A 521 2.90 -11.52 22.76
C VAL A 521 3.90 -10.40 23.06
N LYS A 522 3.55 -9.58 24.07
CA LYS A 522 4.43 -8.53 24.58
C LYS A 522 5.69 -9.14 25.15
#